data_2d1ae7da3d06574dbe2637364b561030
#
_entry.id   2d1ae7da3d06574dbe2637364b561030
#
_cell.length_a   1.000
_cell.length_b   1.000
_cell.length_c   1.000
_cell.angle_alpha   90.00
_cell.angle_beta   90.00
_cell.angle_gamma   90.00
#
_symmetry.space_group_name_H-M   'P 1'
#
loop_
_entity.id
_entity.type
_entity.pdbx_description
1 polymer ?
#
loop_
_entity_poly.entity_id
_entity_poly.type
_entity_poly.pdbx_seq_one_letter_code
_entity_poly.pdbx_strand_id
1 'polypeptide(L)'
;MEGGLSMAKGHRSRIKRERNEIKDNRAKAKLSYARVSVTKACFVLDAIRGKDVQTALGILAYSPRFASRLIEKLLKSAIANAEVKNMDPDKLYIEECYANQGPIMKRIQPRARGTAYRIEKRMCHITLVLNER
;
A
#
# COMPACT_ATOMS: atom_id res chain seq x y z
N MET A 1 34.37 10.21 -40.01
CA MET A 1 34.21 11.13 -38.84
C MET A 1 32.75 11.51 -38.73
N GLU A 2 32.01 10.74 -37.96
CA GLU A 2 30.59 11.07 -37.69
C GLU A 2 30.45 11.57 -36.25
N GLY A 3 30.49 12.89 -36.11
CA GLY A 3 30.21 13.60 -34.90
C GLY A 3 28.68 13.66 -34.67
N GLY A 4 28.09 12.56 -34.22
CA GLY A 4 26.71 12.57 -33.78
C GLY A 4 26.53 13.51 -32.60
N LEU A 5 25.86 14.62 -32.81
CA LEU A 5 25.37 15.52 -31.77
C LEU A 5 24.52 14.73 -30.79
N SER A 6 25.14 14.27 -29.69
CA SER A 6 24.44 13.71 -28.55
C SER A 6 23.61 14.83 -27.92
N MET A 7 22.35 14.93 -28.29
CA MET A 7 21.42 15.76 -27.53
C MET A 7 21.48 15.33 -26.07
N ALA A 8 21.86 16.26 -25.19
CA ALA A 8 21.91 16.04 -23.75
C ALA A 8 20.53 15.59 -23.26
N LYS A 9 20.32 14.29 -23.16
CA LYS A 9 19.12 13.72 -22.55
C LYS A 9 19.12 14.13 -21.09
N GLY A 10 18.17 14.97 -20.71
CA GLY A 10 18.10 15.50 -19.36
C GLY A 10 18.21 14.40 -18.30
N HIS A 11 18.91 14.68 -17.23
CA HIS A 11 19.18 13.77 -16.10
C HIS A 11 17.93 13.01 -15.62
N ARG A 12 16.75 13.67 -15.58
CA ARG A 12 15.47 13.06 -15.21
C ARG A 12 15.00 11.94 -16.16
N SER A 13 15.24 12.04 -17.48
CA SER A 13 14.83 11.02 -18.44
C SER A 13 15.72 9.77 -18.34
N ARG A 14 17.01 9.92 -17.98
CA ARG A 14 17.91 8.82 -17.73
C ARG A 14 17.51 8.02 -16.48
N ILE A 15 17.28 8.71 -15.37
CA ILE A 15 16.82 8.09 -14.10
C ILE A 15 15.47 7.35 -14.32
N LYS A 16 14.57 7.90 -15.12
CA LYS A 16 13.29 7.24 -15.43
C LYS A 16 13.49 5.96 -16.24
N ARG A 17 14.42 5.94 -17.19
CA ARG A 17 14.76 4.73 -17.97
C ARG A 17 15.38 3.68 -17.08
N GLU A 18 16.41 4.03 -16.30
CA GLU A 18 17.05 3.13 -15.34
C GLU A 18 16.06 2.50 -14.36
N ARG A 19 15.09 3.28 -13.84
CA ARG A 19 14.01 2.74 -13.00
C ARG A 19 13.08 1.78 -13.73
N ASN A 20 12.79 2.03 -15.01
CA ASN A 20 11.92 1.17 -15.82
C ASN A 20 12.64 -0.13 -16.28
N GLU A 21 13.97 -0.12 -16.34
CA GLU A 21 14.80 -1.29 -16.67
C GLU A 21 14.89 -2.27 -15.50
N ILE A 22 14.81 -1.77 -14.25
CA ILE A 22 14.75 -2.62 -13.06
C ILE A 22 13.33 -3.19 -12.95
N LYS A 23 13.12 -4.37 -13.48
CA LYS A 23 11.87 -5.13 -13.31
C LYS A 23 11.78 -5.62 -11.86
N ASP A 24 10.93 -4.99 -11.09
CA ASP A 24 10.62 -5.43 -9.74
C ASP A 24 9.67 -6.66 -9.82
N ASN A 25 10.22 -7.83 -9.52
CA ASN A 25 9.47 -9.09 -9.60
C ASN A 25 8.55 -9.32 -8.40
N ARG A 26 8.68 -8.51 -7.34
CA ARG A 26 7.86 -8.62 -6.13
C ARG A 26 6.38 -8.37 -6.42
N ALA A 27 5.50 -9.16 -5.83
CA ALA A 27 4.06 -8.97 -5.97
C ALA A 27 3.59 -7.78 -5.13
N LYS A 28 2.93 -6.81 -5.76
CA LYS A 28 2.45 -5.59 -5.10
C LYS A 28 0.95 -5.45 -5.24
N ALA A 29 0.30 -5.03 -4.15
CA ALA A 29 -1.08 -4.57 -4.19
C ALA A 29 -1.21 -3.24 -3.44
N LYS A 30 -2.03 -2.33 -3.99
CA LYS A 30 -2.28 -1.01 -3.42
C LYS A 30 -3.76 -0.73 -3.34
N LEU A 31 -4.23 -0.37 -2.15
CA LEU A 31 -5.57 0.13 -1.91
C LEU A 31 -5.51 1.65 -1.71
N SER A 32 -6.07 2.39 -2.65
CA SER A 32 -6.15 3.85 -2.59
C SER A 32 -7.45 4.30 -1.94
N TYR A 33 -7.40 5.42 -1.21
CA TYR A 33 -8.57 6.07 -0.59
C TYR A 33 -9.36 5.17 0.39
N ALA A 34 -8.66 4.31 1.14
CA ALA A 34 -9.29 3.51 2.19
C ALA A 34 -9.88 4.42 3.28
N ARG A 35 -11.16 4.20 3.64
CA ARG A 35 -11.91 5.00 4.64
C ARG A 35 -11.50 4.67 6.08
N VAL A 36 -10.20 4.71 6.35
CA VAL A 36 -9.58 4.43 7.65
C VAL A 36 -8.48 5.45 7.90
N SER A 37 -8.25 5.83 9.16
CA SER A 37 -7.09 6.67 9.48
C SER A 37 -5.80 5.86 9.38
N VAL A 38 -4.71 6.52 8.99
CA VAL A 38 -3.37 5.91 8.88
C VAL A 38 -2.97 5.18 10.16
N THR A 39 -3.12 5.81 11.32
CA THR A 39 -2.76 5.24 12.62
C THR A 39 -3.46 3.89 12.89
N LYS A 40 -4.78 3.81 12.57
CA LYS A 40 -5.53 2.56 12.73
C LYS A 40 -5.11 1.48 11.75
N ALA A 41 -4.73 1.86 10.53
CA ALA A 41 -4.20 0.94 9.52
C ALA A 41 -2.80 0.44 9.92
N CYS A 42 -1.89 1.33 10.31
CA CYS A 42 -0.52 0.98 10.73
C CYS A 42 -0.53 -0.03 11.87
N PHE A 43 -1.40 0.15 12.86
CA PHE A 43 -1.49 -0.77 13.99
C PHE A 43 -1.79 -2.23 13.54
N VAL A 44 -2.60 -2.42 12.51
CA VAL A 44 -2.89 -3.75 11.97
C VAL A 44 -1.75 -4.24 11.08
N LEU A 45 -1.14 -3.33 10.28
CA LEU A 45 0.00 -3.67 9.43
C LEU A 45 1.22 -4.11 10.25
N ASP A 46 1.48 -3.49 11.38
CA ASP A 46 2.58 -3.86 12.27
C ASP A 46 2.42 -5.28 12.83
N ALA A 47 1.18 -5.74 13.01
CA ALA A 47 0.90 -7.10 13.47
C ALA A 47 1.19 -8.18 12.41
N ILE A 48 1.19 -7.83 11.11
CA ILE A 48 1.40 -8.78 10.01
C ILE A 48 2.74 -8.62 9.30
N ARG A 49 3.49 -7.58 9.59
CA ARG A 49 4.78 -7.29 8.94
C ARG A 49 5.78 -8.44 9.15
N GLY A 50 6.43 -8.88 8.06
CA GLY A 50 7.45 -9.94 8.07
C GLY A 50 6.91 -11.35 8.28
N LYS A 51 5.59 -11.53 8.37
CA LYS A 51 4.96 -12.84 8.57
C LYS A 51 4.62 -13.51 7.25
N ASP A 52 4.51 -14.84 7.30
CA ASP A 52 4.04 -15.62 6.17
C ASP A 52 2.57 -15.31 5.88
N VAL A 53 2.19 -15.39 4.62
CA VAL A 53 0.87 -14.99 4.14
C VAL A 53 -0.26 -15.76 4.84
N GLN A 54 -0.11 -17.07 5.07
CA GLN A 54 -1.11 -17.88 5.77
C GLN A 54 -1.31 -17.44 7.22
N THR A 55 -0.21 -17.20 7.94
CA THR A 55 -0.26 -16.66 9.31
C THR A 55 -0.90 -15.28 9.36
N ALA A 56 -0.56 -14.42 8.39
CA ALA A 56 -1.13 -13.07 8.30
C ALA A 56 -2.65 -13.11 8.06
N LEU A 57 -3.14 -13.99 7.18
CA LEU A 57 -4.58 -14.19 6.95
C LEU A 57 -5.29 -14.62 8.23
N GLY A 58 -4.71 -15.55 9.00
CA GLY A 58 -5.26 -15.98 10.29
C GLY A 58 -5.38 -14.80 11.28
N ILE A 59 -4.31 -13.99 11.43
CA ILE A 59 -4.32 -12.81 12.30
C ILE A 59 -5.39 -11.81 11.89
N LEU A 60 -5.53 -11.54 10.58
CA LEU A 60 -6.51 -10.59 10.05
C LEU A 60 -7.95 -11.07 10.25
N ALA A 61 -8.20 -12.36 10.08
CA ALA A 61 -9.52 -12.97 10.29
C ALA A 61 -10.00 -12.86 11.75
N TYR A 62 -9.10 -13.09 12.70
CA TYR A 62 -9.41 -12.99 14.13
C TYR A 62 -9.48 -11.56 14.67
N SER A 63 -8.91 -10.61 13.96
CA SER A 63 -8.88 -9.22 14.41
C SER A 63 -10.26 -8.55 14.26
N PRO A 64 -10.86 -8.01 15.34
CA PRO A 64 -12.16 -7.34 15.28
C PRO A 64 -12.12 -5.95 14.65
N ARG A 65 -10.93 -5.47 14.25
CA ARG A 65 -10.73 -4.12 13.72
C ARG A 65 -11.26 -3.99 12.31
N PHE A 66 -11.95 -2.90 12.01
CA PHE A 66 -12.45 -2.62 10.66
C PHE A 66 -11.32 -2.58 9.59
N ALA A 67 -10.14 -2.05 9.96
CA ALA A 67 -8.98 -2.03 9.08
C ALA A 67 -8.55 -3.43 8.63
N SER A 68 -8.68 -4.45 9.48
CA SER A 68 -8.29 -5.83 9.17
C SER A 68 -9.06 -6.41 8.00
N ARG A 69 -10.36 -6.13 7.90
CA ARG A 69 -11.20 -6.58 6.78
C ARG A 69 -10.76 -5.98 5.44
N LEU A 70 -10.31 -4.72 5.43
CA LEU A 70 -9.82 -4.07 4.22
C LEU A 70 -8.45 -4.60 3.83
N ILE A 71 -7.57 -4.80 4.81
CA ILE A 71 -6.22 -5.33 4.59
C ILE A 71 -6.28 -6.80 4.15
N GLU A 72 -7.21 -7.60 4.68
CA GLU A 72 -7.42 -8.98 4.24
C GLU A 72 -7.78 -9.06 2.76
N LYS A 73 -8.71 -8.21 2.30
CA LYS A 73 -9.06 -8.13 0.88
C LYS A 73 -7.88 -7.72 0.01
N LEU A 74 -7.08 -6.77 0.49
CA LEU A 74 -5.89 -6.31 -0.20
C LEU A 74 -4.82 -7.42 -0.26
N LEU A 75 -4.65 -8.19 0.81
CA LEU A 75 -3.72 -9.31 0.87
C LEU A 75 -4.12 -10.42 -0.12
N LYS A 76 -5.41 -10.77 -0.21
CA LYS A 76 -5.93 -11.70 -1.23
C LYS A 76 -5.64 -11.23 -2.66
N SER A 77 -5.78 -9.94 -2.93
CA SER A 77 -5.39 -9.36 -4.22
C SER A 77 -3.88 -9.43 -4.48
N ALA A 78 -3.06 -9.26 -3.43
CA ALA A 78 -1.61 -9.37 -3.55
C ALA A 78 -1.17 -10.82 -3.87
N ILE A 79 -1.84 -11.82 -3.27
CA ILE A 79 -1.62 -13.25 -3.54
C ILE A 79 -1.95 -13.56 -5.01
N ALA A 80 -3.11 -13.14 -5.51
CA ALA A 80 -3.47 -13.33 -6.91
C ALA A 80 -2.46 -12.66 -7.88
N ASN A 81 -1.91 -11.49 -7.50
CA ASN A 81 -0.85 -10.86 -8.27
C ASN A 81 0.47 -11.64 -8.22
N ALA A 82 0.75 -12.36 -7.13
CA ALA A 82 1.92 -13.24 -7.01
C ALA A 82 1.77 -14.47 -7.91
N GLU A 83 0.60 -15.10 -7.93
CA GLU A 83 0.26 -16.24 -8.81
C GLU A 83 0.45 -15.87 -10.29
N VAL A 84 0.00 -14.69 -10.72
CA VAL A 84 0.22 -14.18 -12.09
C VAL A 84 1.72 -14.03 -12.42
N LYS A 85 2.56 -13.80 -11.42
CA LYS A 85 4.01 -13.70 -11.54
C LYS A 85 4.73 -15.06 -11.42
N ASN A 86 3.98 -16.17 -11.32
CA ASN A 86 4.48 -17.53 -11.12
C ASN A 86 5.30 -17.69 -9.84
N MET A 87 4.90 -17.01 -8.76
CA MET A 87 5.50 -17.14 -7.43
C MET A 87 4.80 -18.26 -6.64
N ASP A 88 5.56 -19.01 -5.84
CA ASP A 88 5.03 -20.11 -5.02
C ASP A 88 4.20 -19.56 -3.86
N PRO A 89 2.87 -19.83 -3.79
CA PRO A 89 2.00 -19.25 -2.75
C PRO A 89 2.38 -19.68 -1.33
N ASP A 90 2.95 -20.87 -1.17
CA ASP A 90 3.32 -21.40 0.15
C ASP A 90 4.59 -20.77 0.75
N LYS A 91 5.43 -20.17 -0.09
CA LYS A 91 6.67 -19.49 0.32
C LYS A 91 6.52 -17.98 0.45
N LEU A 92 5.33 -17.45 0.17
CA LEU A 92 5.08 -16.02 0.21
C LEU A 92 5.11 -15.47 1.65
N TYR A 93 5.80 -14.36 1.81
CA TYR A 93 5.78 -13.57 3.04
C TYR A 93 5.59 -12.08 2.74
N ILE A 94 5.18 -11.34 3.75
CA ILE A 94 4.99 -9.89 3.66
C ILE A 94 6.34 -9.21 3.90
N GLU A 95 6.98 -8.75 2.82
CA GLU A 95 8.26 -8.05 2.88
C GLU A 95 8.05 -6.60 3.36
N GLU A 96 7.18 -5.86 2.68
CA GLU A 96 6.88 -4.48 3.01
C GLU A 96 5.37 -4.27 3.18
N CYS A 97 5.00 -3.55 4.22
CA CYS A 97 3.64 -3.09 4.40
C CYS A 97 3.63 -1.69 5.03
N TYR A 98 2.92 -0.76 4.41
CA TYR A 98 2.82 0.61 4.91
C TYR A 98 1.52 1.28 4.50
N ALA A 99 1.15 2.30 5.27
CA ALA A 99 -0.02 3.14 4.99
C ALA A 99 0.40 4.60 4.94
N ASN A 100 0.09 5.25 3.83
CA ASN A 100 0.33 6.68 3.62
C ASN A 100 -0.96 7.48 3.83
N GLN A 101 -0.82 8.72 4.26
CA GLN A 101 -1.96 9.59 4.47
C GLN A 101 -2.62 9.96 3.13
N GLY A 102 -3.93 9.80 3.07
CA GLY A 102 -4.77 10.26 1.97
C GLY A 102 -5.43 11.62 2.27
N PRO A 103 -6.28 12.10 1.36
CA PRO A 103 -7.02 13.33 1.56
C PRO A 103 -7.98 13.22 2.74
N ILE A 104 -8.25 14.35 3.38
CA ILE A 104 -9.17 14.47 4.50
C ILE A 104 -10.46 15.14 4.01
N MET A 105 -11.59 14.45 4.13
CA MET A 105 -12.89 15.05 3.89
C MET A 105 -13.36 15.77 5.14
N LYS A 106 -13.56 17.08 5.02
CA LYS A 106 -14.00 17.94 6.11
C LYS A 106 -15.53 18.01 6.14
N ARG A 107 -16.12 17.96 7.35
CA ARG A 107 -17.55 18.19 7.62
C ARG A 107 -17.64 19.16 8.77
N ILE A 108 -18.75 19.88 8.85
CA ILE A 108 -19.01 20.83 9.91
C ILE A 108 -20.16 20.27 10.75
N GLN A 109 -19.97 20.29 12.06
CA GLN A 109 -21.01 19.99 13.04
C GLN A 109 -21.33 21.25 13.82
N PRO A 110 -22.54 21.80 13.68
CA PRO A 110 -22.98 22.93 14.49
C PRO A 110 -23.04 22.57 16.00
N ARG A 111 -22.59 23.47 16.84
CA ARG A 111 -22.62 23.35 18.29
C ARG A 111 -23.34 24.56 18.93
N ALA A 112 -23.48 24.54 20.26
CA ALA A 112 -24.07 25.60 21.00
C ALA A 112 -23.40 26.97 20.75
N ARG A 113 -24.15 28.06 20.90
CA ARG A 113 -23.69 29.47 20.72
C ARG A 113 -23.16 29.79 19.33
N GLY A 114 -23.68 29.12 18.27
CA GLY A 114 -23.27 29.39 16.88
C GLY A 114 -21.86 28.92 16.52
N THR A 115 -21.21 28.14 17.38
CA THR A 115 -19.88 27.59 17.07
C THR A 115 -19.98 26.41 16.10
N ALA A 116 -19.06 26.33 15.17
CA ALA A 116 -18.95 25.22 14.22
C ALA A 116 -17.69 24.38 14.50
N TYR A 117 -17.88 23.09 14.72
CA TYR A 117 -16.78 22.15 14.91
C TYR A 117 -16.51 21.36 13.64
N ARG A 118 -15.24 21.20 13.31
CA ARG A 118 -14.80 20.44 12.12
C ARG A 118 -14.71 18.96 12.46
N ILE A 119 -15.36 18.11 11.64
CA ILE A 119 -15.21 16.67 11.65
C ILE A 119 -14.32 16.27 10.48
N GLU A 120 -13.23 15.54 10.75
CA GLU A 120 -12.31 15.05 9.75
C GLU A 120 -12.60 13.59 9.43
N LYS A 121 -13.00 13.29 8.18
CA LYS A 121 -13.11 11.93 7.65
C LYS A 121 -11.79 11.59 6.97
N ARG A 122 -10.86 11.02 7.73
CA ARG A 122 -9.52 10.68 7.26
C ARG A 122 -9.54 9.46 6.36
N MET A 123 -8.66 9.45 5.36
CA MET A 123 -8.40 8.33 4.46
C MET A 123 -6.92 7.99 4.46
N CYS A 124 -6.59 6.78 4.01
CA CYS A 124 -5.22 6.33 3.80
C CYS A 124 -5.07 5.55 2.49
N HIS A 125 -3.83 5.42 2.06
CA HIS A 125 -3.42 4.56 0.96
C HIS A 125 -2.56 3.44 1.55
N ILE A 126 -3.00 2.20 1.38
CA ILE A 126 -2.30 1.03 1.93
C ILE A 126 -1.58 0.32 0.80
N THR A 127 -0.32 -0.02 1.01
CA THR A 127 0.48 -0.80 0.06
C THR A 127 1.04 -2.04 0.76
N LEU A 128 0.92 -3.18 0.11
CA LEU A 128 1.50 -4.45 0.50
C LEU A 128 2.44 -4.92 -0.60
N VAL A 129 3.61 -5.42 -0.21
CA VAL A 129 4.59 -6.05 -1.09
C VAL A 129 4.89 -7.43 -0.55
N LEU A 130 4.66 -8.43 -1.38
CA LEU A 130 4.96 -9.84 -1.09
C LEU A 130 6.22 -10.27 -1.84
N ASN A 131 7.00 -11.12 -1.21
CA ASN A 131 8.16 -11.75 -1.81
C ASN A 131 8.22 -13.23 -1.39
N GLU A 132 9.03 -14.03 -2.08
CA GLU A 132 9.31 -15.44 -1.74
C GLU A 132 10.54 -15.54 -0.85
N ARG A 133 10.50 -16.52 0.05
CA ARG A 133 11.67 -16.95 0.83
C ARG A 133 12.44 -18.05 0.13
#